data_2bf4e7ea43f2e163ce16115f488c5a60
#
_entry.id   2bf4e7ea43f2e163ce16115f488c5a60
#
_cell.length_a   1.000
_cell.length_b   1.000
_cell.length_c   1.000
_cell.angle_alpha   90.00
_cell.angle_beta   90.00
_cell.angle_gamma   90.00
#
_symmetry.space_group_name_H-M   'P 1'
#
loop_
_entity.id
_entity.type
_entity.pdbx_description
1 polymer ?
#
loop_
_entity_poly.entity_id
_entity_poly.type
_entity_poly.pdbx_seq_one_letter_code
_entity_poly.pdbx_strand_id
1 'polypeptide(L)'
;MKRRLTNLFDELPNSKKSLETNFEYGISVSRNLKGKIREAIVNVPTLNFFGAKIEKYVKNVLKNELKNTFKIDKAKNILIVGLGNINIENDSLGPKTLERLIVSRGLNLSPSVCAFAPNVQSNTGIETYETICQISKIVSPDLVVLIDAFATVSVSRLCSCFQFSEKGIAAGSGNNHASKIISKEALGARKVLSIGVPTLIYASSFAKNISNKKIKEEFNSFPMLMLSPTDVKKNVELISR
;
A
#
# COMPACT_ATOMS: atom_id res chain seq x y z
N MET A 1 5.60 -10.80 21.57
CA MET A 1 4.89 -11.13 20.33
C MET A 1 5.09 -9.97 19.36
N LYS A 2 5.84 -10.16 18.25
CA LYS A 2 6.14 -9.07 17.30
C LYS A 2 4.86 -8.77 16.51
N ARG A 3 4.26 -7.60 16.69
CA ARG A 3 3.19 -7.10 15.80
C ARG A 3 3.76 -7.01 14.39
N ARG A 4 3.17 -7.75 13.45
CA ARG A 4 3.51 -7.64 12.03
C ARG A 4 2.70 -6.49 11.45
N LEU A 5 3.26 -5.29 11.49
CA LEU A 5 2.81 -4.24 10.60
C LEU A 5 3.16 -4.65 9.16
N THR A 6 2.39 -4.17 8.22
CA THR A 6 2.69 -4.39 6.81
C THR A 6 3.93 -3.60 6.44
N ASN A 7 5.05 -4.28 6.21
CA ASN A 7 6.34 -3.68 5.88
C ASN A 7 6.63 -3.84 4.38
N LEU A 8 7.55 -3.01 3.87
CA LEU A 8 8.05 -3.16 2.52
C LEU A 8 8.76 -4.52 2.37
N PHE A 9 8.55 -5.20 1.23
CA PHE A 9 9.04 -6.57 1.04
C PHE A 9 10.56 -6.69 1.09
N ASP A 10 11.30 -5.67 0.66
CA ASP A 10 12.75 -5.64 0.65
C ASP A 10 13.38 -5.23 2.00
N GLU A 11 12.57 -4.78 2.95
CA GLU A 11 12.96 -4.52 4.34
C GLU A 11 12.79 -5.74 5.24
N LEU A 12 12.20 -6.83 4.73
CA LEU A 12 12.02 -8.06 5.50
C LEU A 12 13.33 -8.86 5.58
N PRO A 13 13.59 -9.53 6.73
CA PRO A 13 14.71 -10.47 6.83
C PRO A 13 14.62 -11.53 5.71
N ASN A 14 15.73 -11.80 5.04
CA ASN A 14 15.83 -12.73 3.91
C ASN A 14 15.16 -12.26 2.60
N SER A 15 14.97 -10.95 2.39
CA SER A 15 14.57 -10.43 1.09
C SER A 15 15.62 -10.81 0.02
N LYS A 16 15.15 -11.41 -1.08
CA LYS A 16 16.02 -11.77 -2.21
C LYS A 16 16.41 -10.52 -2.97
N LYS A 17 17.62 -10.50 -3.56
CA LYS A 17 18.06 -9.42 -4.46
C LYS A 17 17.01 -9.19 -5.56
N SER A 18 16.46 -7.99 -5.62
CA SER A 18 15.53 -7.53 -6.63
C SER A 18 16.29 -7.04 -7.88
N LEU A 19 15.66 -7.14 -9.03
CA LEU A 19 16.12 -6.48 -10.25
C LEU A 19 15.80 -4.98 -10.15
N GLU A 20 16.81 -4.14 -10.15
CA GLU A 20 16.64 -2.69 -10.07
C GLU A 20 16.76 -2.05 -11.46
N THR A 21 15.90 -1.09 -11.74
CA THR A 21 15.89 -0.26 -12.95
C THR A 21 15.81 1.20 -12.53
N ASN A 22 16.77 2.01 -12.98
CA ASN A 22 16.80 3.43 -12.71
C ASN A 22 16.12 4.22 -13.83
N PHE A 23 15.43 5.27 -13.48
CA PHE A 23 14.70 6.18 -14.35
C PHE A 23 15.17 7.62 -14.14
N GLU A 24 14.67 8.54 -14.95
CA GLU A 24 14.90 9.97 -14.76
C GLU A 24 14.41 10.45 -13.38
N TYR A 25 14.91 11.61 -12.97
CA TYR A 25 14.56 12.28 -11.70
C TYR A 25 14.87 11.44 -10.44
N GLY A 26 15.83 10.50 -10.52
CA GLY A 26 16.21 9.67 -9.39
C GLY A 26 15.17 8.62 -8.98
N ILE A 27 14.19 8.36 -9.84
CA ILE A 27 13.20 7.28 -9.61
C ILE A 27 13.87 5.94 -9.88
N SER A 28 13.63 4.96 -9.00
CA SER A 28 14.07 3.58 -9.22
C SER A 28 12.93 2.59 -9.00
N VAL A 29 12.99 1.47 -9.71
CA VAL A 29 12.03 0.38 -9.56
C VAL A 29 12.76 -0.90 -9.24
N SER A 30 12.49 -1.45 -8.07
CA SER A 30 13.02 -2.75 -7.62
C SER A 30 11.95 -3.81 -7.79
N ARG A 31 12.25 -4.91 -8.52
CA ARG A 31 11.28 -5.97 -8.82
C ARG A 31 11.76 -7.32 -8.31
N ASN A 32 10.86 -8.04 -7.66
CA ASN A 32 11.02 -9.46 -7.36
C ASN A 32 10.04 -10.25 -8.24
N LEU A 33 10.57 -10.81 -9.32
CA LEU A 33 9.80 -11.56 -10.33
C LEU A 33 10.10 -13.08 -10.29
N LYS A 34 10.90 -13.52 -9.30
CA LYS A 34 11.27 -14.92 -9.14
C LYS A 34 10.17 -15.66 -8.39
N GLY A 35 9.44 -16.52 -9.10
CA GLY A 35 8.37 -17.34 -8.54
C GLY A 35 6.99 -16.99 -9.07
N LYS A 36 5.94 -17.47 -8.37
CA LYS A 36 4.53 -17.29 -8.77
C LYS A 36 3.95 -15.92 -8.37
N ILE A 37 4.61 -15.20 -7.46
CA ILE A 37 4.15 -13.92 -6.90
C ILE A 37 5.08 -12.82 -7.40
N ARG A 38 4.50 -11.79 -8.00
CA ARG A 38 5.21 -10.59 -8.45
C ARG A 38 5.12 -9.50 -7.39
N GLU A 39 6.25 -8.85 -7.15
CA GLU A 39 6.36 -7.71 -6.25
C GLU A 39 7.24 -6.64 -6.90
N ALA A 40 6.89 -5.39 -6.71
CA ALA A 40 7.68 -4.24 -7.16
C ALA A 40 7.62 -3.10 -6.15
N ILE A 41 8.71 -2.35 -6.01
CA ILE A 41 8.74 -1.07 -5.29
C ILE A 41 9.22 -0.01 -6.26
N VAL A 42 8.42 1.04 -6.41
CA VAL A 42 8.79 2.28 -7.10
C VAL A 42 9.24 3.28 -6.04
N ASN A 43 10.53 3.56 -5.98
CA ASN A 43 11.09 4.59 -5.12
C ASN A 43 11.07 5.92 -5.85
N VAL A 44 10.55 6.95 -5.20
CA VAL A 44 10.42 8.29 -5.74
C VAL A 44 11.09 9.26 -4.78
N PRO A 45 12.17 9.94 -5.15
CA PRO A 45 12.83 10.87 -4.24
C PRO A 45 11.87 12.00 -3.88
N THR A 46 11.67 12.22 -2.62
CA THR A 46 10.99 13.37 -1.97
C THR A 46 9.80 13.98 -2.72
N LEU A 47 8.62 13.37 -2.58
CA LEU A 47 7.35 13.81 -3.23
C LEU A 47 6.98 15.28 -2.98
N ASN A 48 7.43 15.88 -1.88
CA ASN A 48 7.02 17.23 -1.49
C ASN A 48 7.59 18.37 -2.37
N PHE A 49 8.53 18.08 -3.27
CA PHE A 49 9.22 19.10 -4.10
C PHE A 49 8.96 18.94 -5.60
N PHE A 50 7.97 18.16 -6.01
CA PHE A 50 7.73 17.92 -7.43
C PHE A 50 6.84 19.00 -8.06
N GLY A 51 7.34 19.59 -9.15
CA GLY A 51 6.51 20.31 -10.09
C GLY A 51 5.68 19.35 -10.95
N ALA A 52 4.65 19.87 -11.62
CA ALA A 52 3.68 19.11 -12.43
C ALA A 52 4.33 18.14 -13.46
N LYS A 53 5.51 18.52 -13.99
CA LYS A 53 6.24 17.67 -14.96
C LYS A 53 6.72 16.36 -14.35
N ILE A 54 7.32 16.41 -13.16
CA ILE A 54 7.84 15.23 -12.47
C ILE A 54 6.68 14.38 -11.97
N GLU A 55 5.62 14.99 -11.48
CA GLU A 55 4.39 14.27 -11.07
C GLU A 55 3.79 13.47 -12.22
N LYS A 56 3.67 14.06 -13.41
CA LYS A 56 3.22 13.37 -14.63
C LYS A 56 4.15 12.20 -14.98
N TYR A 57 5.45 12.38 -14.80
CA TYR A 57 6.42 11.32 -15.06
C TYR A 57 6.28 10.17 -14.06
N VAL A 58 6.16 10.45 -12.76
CA VAL A 58 5.90 9.44 -11.71
C VAL A 58 4.63 8.65 -12.03
N LYS A 59 3.52 9.32 -12.34
CA LYS A 59 2.26 8.67 -12.75
C LYS A 59 2.46 7.71 -13.93
N ASN A 60 3.23 8.10 -14.92
CA ASN A 60 3.52 7.23 -16.07
C ASN A 60 4.36 6.01 -15.66
N VAL A 61 5.35 6.15 -14.77
CA VAL A 61 6.13 5.03 -14.25
C VAL A 61 5.23 4.05 -13.49
N LEU A 62 4.40 4.55 -12.56
CA LEU A 62 3.45 3.74 -11.80
C LEU A 62 2.47 3.00 -12.72
N LYS A 63 1.87 3.71 -13.68
CA LYS A 63 0.93 3.14 -14.67
C LYS A 63 1.59 2.05 -15.52
N ASN A 64 2.81 2.29 -16.00
CA ASN A 64 3.55 1.33 -16.78
C ASN A 64 3.90 0.08 -15.97
N GLU A 65 4.26 0.25 -14.71
CA GLU A 65 4.55 -0.86 -13.81
C GLU A 65 3.30 -1.71 -13.57
N LEU A 66 2.17 -1.09 -13.28
CA LEU A 66 0.88 -1.78 -13.12
C LEU A 66 0.48 -2.55 -14.39
N LYS A 67 0.68 -1.96 -15.56
CA LYS A 67 0.32 -2.54 -16.85
C LYS A 67 1.26 -3.67 -17.27
N ASN A 68 2.56 -3.41 -17.25
CA ASN A 68 3.56 -4.32 -17.83
C ASN A 68 3.93 -5.45 -16.88
N THR A 69 4.11 -5.15 -15.58
CA THR A 69 4.49 -6.14 -14.58
C THR A 69 3.27 -6.88 -14.04
N PHE A 70 2.21 -6.16 -13.70
CA PHE A 70 1.03 -6.75 -13.07
C PHE A 70 -0.13 -7.03 -14.03
N LYS A 71 -0.08 -6.57 -15.28
CA LYS A 71 -1.08 -6.87 -16.34
C LYS A 71 -2.53 -6.64 -15.89
N ILE A 72 -2.79 -5.50 -15.26
CA ILE A 72 -4.10 -5.16 -14.71
C ILE A 72 -5.14 -4.83 -15.79
N ASP A 73 -4.70 -4.42 -16.97
CA ASP A 73 -5.51 -4.06 -18.13
C ASP A 73 -6.37 -5.20 -18.70
N LYS A 74 -6.12 -6.43 -18.27
CA LYS A 74 -6.88 -7.63 -18.70
C LYS A 74 -8.11 -7.91 -17.84
N ALA A 75 -8.28 -7.22 -16.72
CA ALA A 75 -9.41 -7.40 -15.83
C ALA A 75 -10.65 -6.67 -16.37
N LYS A 76 -11.80 -7.34 -16.37
CA LYS A 76 -13.09 -6.77 -16.77
C LYS A 76 -13.92 -6.32 -15.58
N ASN A 77 -13.90 -7.08 -14.47
CA ASN A 77 -14.56 -6.76 -13.22
C ASN A 77 -13.52 -6.48 -12.16
N ILE A 78 -13.48 -5.26 -11.66
CA ILE A 78 -12.47 -4.79 -10.69
C ILE A 78 -13.18 -4.36 -9.41
N LEU A 79 -12.72 -4.92 -8.28
CA LEU A 79 -13.08 -4.45 -6.95
C LEU A 79 -11.88 -3.74 -6.34
N ILE A 80 -12.06 -2.47 -5.96
CA ILE A 80 -11.02 -1.69 -5.29
C ILE A 80 -11.42 -1.51 -3.82
N VAL A 81 -10.52 -1.88 -2.92
CA VAL A 81 -10.74 -1.81 -1.48
C VAL A 81 -9.73 -0.87 -0.85
N GLY A 82 -10.22 0.20 -0.22
CA GLY A 82 -9.39 1.13 0.55
C GLY A 82 -9.33 0.70 2.02
N LEU A 83 -8.20 0.16 2.45
CA LEU A 83 -7.97 -0.24 3.84
C LEU A 83 -7.55 0.96 4.69
N GLY A 84 -7.87 0.89 5.98
CA GLY A 84 -7.48 1.88 6.97
C GLY A 84 -8.65 2.69 7.52
N ASN A 85 -8.32 3.65 8.39
CA ASN A 85 -9.27 4.52 9.07
C ASN A 85 -9.22 5.93 8.47
N ILE A 86 -10.32 6.39 7.87
CA ILE A 86 -10.41 7.71 7.25
C ILE A 86 -10.18 8.87 8.23
N ASN A 87 -10.46 8.65 9.50
CA ASN A 87 -10.32 9.65 10.56
C ASN A 87 -8.88 9.77 11.10
N ILE A 88 -7.97 8.89 10.67
CA ILE A 88 -6.56 8.89 11.08
C ILE A 88 -5.71 9.19 9.84
N GLU A 89 -5.08 10.37 9.79
CA GLU A 89 -4.40 10.88 8.60
C GLU A 89 -3.40 9.87 7.98
N ASN A 90 -2.55 9.28 8.80
CA ASN A 90 -1.54 8.31 8.38
C ASN A 90 -2.09 6.91 8.03
N ASP A 91 -3.36 6.64 8.30
CA ASP A 91 -4.08 5.40 7.98
C ASP A 91 -5.20 5.63 6.96
N SER A 92 -5.37 6.85 6.46
CA SER A 92 -6.45 7.25 5.56
C SER A 92 -6.16 7.10 4.07
N LEU A 93 -4.97 6.62 3.70
CA LEU A 93 -4.53 6.52 2.30
C LEU A 93 -5.55 5.77 1.42
N GLY A 94 -5.96 4.58 1.85
CA GLY A 94 -6.92 3.75 1.13
C GLY A 94 -8.28 4.47 0.97
N PRO A 95 -8.98 4.80 2.05
CA PRO A 95 -10.28 5.47 1.96
C PRO A 95 -10.25 6.77 1.14
N LYS A 96 -9.27 7.66 1.38
CA LYS A 96 -9.14 8.93 0.63
C LYS A 96 -8.84 8.72 -0.86
N THR A 97 -8.15 7.63 -1.23
CA THR A 97 -7.94 7.30 -2.65
C THR A 97 -9.27 6.96 -3.31
N LEU A 98 -10.14 6.21 -2.63
CA LEU A 98 -11.44 5.81 -3.18
C LEU A 98 -12.37 7.01 -3.44
N GLU A 99 -12.32 8.07 -2.64
CA GLU A 99 -13.13 9.29 -2.85
C GLU A 99 -12.85 9.97 -4.20
N ARG A 100 -11.70 9.65 -4.82
CA ARG A 100 -11.28 10.24 -6.11
C ARG A 100 -11.44 9.28 -7.28
N LEU A 101 -11.89 8.05 -7.06
CA LEU A 101 -12.07 7.06 -8.10
C LEU A 101 -13.43 7.22 -8.79
N ILE A 102 -13.44 6.93 -10.08
CA ILE A 102 -14.69 6.82 -10.85
C ILE A 102 -15.11 5.35 -10.82
N VAL A 103 -16.27 5.08 -10.22
CA VAL A 103 -16.89 3.76 -10.25
C VAL A 103 -17.75 3.64 -11.50
N SER A 104 -17.73 2.47 -12.14
CA SER A 104 -18.44 2.23 -13.40
C SER A 104 -19.34 1.00 -13.38
N ARG A 105 -19.45 0.30 -12.23
CA ARG A 105 -20.35 -0.85 -12.11
C ARG A 105 -21.81 -0.43 -12.30
N GLY A 106 -22.51 -1.11 -13.19
CA GLY A 106 -23.90 -0.76 -13.56
C GLY A 106 -24.04 0.26 -14.67
N LEU A 107 -22.95 0.82 -15.22
CA LEU A 107 -22.96 1.82 -16.30
C LEU A 107 -22.69 1.24 -17.67
N ASN A 108 -22.67 -0.08 -17.84
CA ASN A 108 -22.31 -0.77 -19.12
C ASN A 108 -20.93 -0.34 -19.68
N LEU A 109 -20.01 0.06 -18.80
CA LEU A 109 -18.63 0.40 -19.15
C LEU A 109 -17.68 -0.76 -18.90
N SER A 110 -16.60 -0.83 -19.67
CA SER A 110 -15.52 -1.80 -19.45
C SER A 110 -14.20 -1.06 -19.21
N PRO A 111 -13.48 -1.37 -18.13
CA PRO A 111 -13.84 -2.34 -17.09
C PRO A 111 -15.00 -1.87 -16.20
N SER A 112 -15.75 -2.83 -15.65
CA SER A 112 -16.70 -2.58 -14.56
C SER A 112 -15.94 -2.43 -13.26
N VAL A 113 -15.97 -1.25 -12.66
CA VAL A 113 -15.22 -0.91 -11.44
C VAL A 113 -16.18 -0.60 -10.31
N CYS A 114 -16.00 -1.24 -9.18
CA CYS A 114 -16.61 -0.85 -7.90
C CYS A 114 -15.55 -0.68 -6.83
N ALA A 115 -15.86 0.13 -5.82
CA ALA A 115 -14.93 0.46 -4.75
C ALA A 115 -15.67 0.59 -3.42
N PHE A 116 -15.03 0.19 -2.32
CA PHE A 116 -15.53 0.45 -0.99
C PHE A 116 -14.40 0.48 0.05
N ALA A 117 -14.61 1.22 1.15
CA ALA A 117 -13.75 1.27 2.31
C ALA A 117 -14.47 0.60 3.49
N PRO A 118 -14.02 -0.58 3.96
CA PRO A 118 -14.67 -1.31 5.05
C PRO A 118 -14.52 -0.62 6.40
N ASN A 119 -13.59 0.35 6.51
CA ASN A 119 -13.12 0.91 7.78
C ASN A 119 -12.39 -0.16 8.63
N VAL A 120 -12.03 0.17 9.86
CA VAL A 120 -11.33 -0.72 10.79
C VAL A 120 -12.30 -1.31 11.81
N GLN A 121 -12.01 -2.52 12.29
CA GLN A 121 -12.85 -3.24 13.25
C GLN A 121 -13.11 -2.43 14.54
N SER A 122 -12.14 -1.64 15.00
CA SER A 122 -12.31 -0.80 16.19
C SER A 122 -13.43 0.24 16.05
N ASN A 123 -13.76 0.66 14.81
CA ASN A 123 -14.80 1.64 14.55
C ASN A 123 -16.16 0.99 14.22
N THR A 124 -16.14 -0.18 13.61
CA THR A 124 -17.35 -0.82 13.08
C THR A 124 -17.84 -1.98 13.93
N GLY A 125 -16.98 -2.58 14.75
CA GLY A 125 -17.23 -3.85 15.45
C GLY A 125 -17.21 -5.08 14.52
N ILE A 126 -17.01 -4.89 13.20
CA ILE A 126 -17.04 -5.96 12.19
C ILE A 126 -15.62 -6.22 11.69
N GLU A 127 -15.26 -7.49 11.56
CA GLU A 127 -13.94 -7.86 11.06
C GLU A 127 -13.76 -7.49 9.58
N THR A 128 -12.77 -6.65 9.30
CA THR A 128 -12.46 -6.14 7.95
C THR A 128 -12.26 -7.28 6.93
N TYR A 129 -11.52 -8.33 7.31
CA TYR A 129 -11.30 -9.49 6.45
C TYR A 129 -12.61 -10.16 6.02
N GLU A 130 -13.52 -10.40 6.96
CA GLU A 130 -14.81 -11.06 6.69
C GLU A 130 -15.68 -10.21 5.77
N THR A 131 -15.73 -8.91 6.04
CA THR A 131 -16.47 -7.95 5.19
C THR A 131 -15.98 -8.01 3.75
N ILE A 132 -14.66 -7.96 3.53
CA ILE A 132 -14.08 -7.98 2.19
C ILE A 132 -14.36 -9.30 1.50
N CYS A 133 -14.26 -10.43 2.21
CA CYS A 133 -14.56 -11.74 1.64
C CYS A 133 -16.02 -11.86 1.17
N GLN A 134 -16.99 -11.34 1.94
CA GLN A 134 -18.39 -11.39 1.54
C GLN A 134 -18.69 -10.45 0.36
N ILE A 135 -18.16 -9.24 0.37
CA ILE A 135 -18.31 -8.32 -0.76
C ILE A 135 -17.66 -8.89 -2.03
N SER A 136 -16.50 -9.54 -1.92
CA SER A 136 -15.87 -10.21 -3.07
C SER A 136 -16.76 -11.29 -3.68
N LYS A 137 -17.48 -12.07 -2.87
CA LYS A 137 -18.44 -13.07 -3.38
C LYS A 137 -19.59 -12.43 -4.15
N ILE A 138 -20.13 -11.31 -3.65
CA ILE A 138 -21.22 -10.57 -4.31
C ILE A 138 -20.75 -9.95 -5.64
N VAL A 139 -19.54 -9.40 -5.67
CA VAL A 139 -18.99 -8.71 -6.84
C VAL A 139 -18.45 -9.69 -7.88
N SER A 140 -17.91 -10.84 -7.46
CA SER A 140 -17.23 -11.83 -8.30
C SER A 140 -16.16 -11.19 -9.20
N PRO A 141 -15.14 -10.49 -8.64
CA PRO A 141 -14.19 -9.71 -9.41
C PRO A 141 -13.14 -10.60 -10.09
N ASP A 142 -12.67 -10.17 -11.26
CA ASP A 142 -11.46 -10.73 -11.89
C ASP A 142 -10.20 -10.28 -11.14
N LEU A 143 -10.20 -9.02 -10.69
CA LEU A 143 -9.10 -8.38 -9.96
C LEU A 143 -9.63 -7.68 -8.72
N VAL A 144 -8.99 -7.94 -7.60
CA VAL A 144 -9.15 -7.13 -6.38
C VAL A 144 -7.90 -6.30 -6.18
N VAL A 145 -8.06 -4.98 -6.05
CA VAL A 145 -7.00 -4.05 -5.70
C VAL A 145 -7.17 -3.62 -4.25
N LEU A 146 -6.17 -3.87 -3.42
CA LEU A 146 -6.14 -3.50 -2.01
C LEU A 146 -5.20 -2.30 -1.85
N ILE A 147 -5.69 -1.18 -1.34
CA ILE A 147 -4.88 0.03 -1.10
C ILE A 147 -4.74 0.22 0.39
N ASP A 148 -3.50 0.35 0.90
CA ASP A 148 -3.23 0.40 2.33
C ASP A 148 -2.03 1.29 2.67
N ALA A 149 -2.00 1.77 3.89
CA ALA A 149 -0.87 2.47 4.50
C ALA A 149 0.11 1.48 5.11
N PHE A 150 1.40 1.60 4.79
CA PHE A 150 2.44 0.70 5.27
C PHE A 150 3.35 1.38 6.29
N ALA A 151 4.15 0.58 6.99
CA ALA A 151 5.26 1.04 7.80
C ALA A 151 6.60 0.80 7.08
N THR A 152 7.59 1.67 7.36
CA THR A 152 8.97 1.52 6.89
C THR A 152 9.97 1.68 8.03
N VAL A 153 11.16 1.17 7.84
CA VAL A 153 12.30 1.41 8.73
C VAL A 153 13.24 2.51 8.21
N SER A 154 12.99 3.01 6.99
CA SER A 154 13.81 4.02 6.32
C SER A 154 13.08 5.35 6.19
N VAL A 155 13.68 6.43 6.71
CA VAL A 155 13.16 7.80 6.59
C VAL A 155 13.01 8.21 5.13
N SER A 156 13.95 7.84 4.27
CA SER A 156 13.94 8.22 2.84
C SER A 156 12.78 7.58 2.06
N ARG A 157 12.13 6.56 2.61
CA ARG A 157 10.99 5.88 1.99
C ARG A 157 9.64 6.36 2.50
N LEU A 158 9.63 7.11 3.57
CA LEU A 158 8.38 7.63 4.15
C LEU A 158 7.66 8.52 3.12
N CYS A 159 6.46 8.13 2.74
CA CYS A 159 5.66 8.74 1.67
C CYS A 159 6.37 8.85 0.30
N SER A 160 7.50 8.18 0.11
CA SER A 160 8.38 8.31 -1.06
C SER A 160 8.55 7.02 -1.85
N CYS A 161 7.77 5.98 -1.54
CA CYS A 161 7.76 4.77 -2.37
C CYS A 161 6.37 4.15 -2.45
N PHE A 162 6.17 3.38 -3.51
CA PHE A 162 4.93 2.66 -3.79
C PHE A 162 5.26 1.19 -3.95
N GLN A 163 4.73 0.34 -3.07
CA GLN A 163 4.87 -1.11 -3.20
C GLN A 163 3.66 -1.70 -3.89
N PHE A 164 3.92 -2.57 -4.85
CA PHE A 164 2.94 -3.41 -5.53
C PHE A 164 3.24 -4.88 -5.22
N SER A 165 2.23 -5.68 -4.86
CA SER A 165 2.42 -7.11 -4.59
C SER A 165 1.18 -7.93 -4.90
N GLU A 166 1.37 -9.11 -5.50
CA GLU A 166 0.31 -10.11 -5.70
C GLU A 166 0.10 -11.04 -4.49
N LYS A 167 0.82 -10.80 -3.41
CA LYS A 167 0.74 -11.62 -2.18
C LYS A 167 -0.53 -11.38 -1.37
N GLY A 168 -1.17 -10.22 -1.57
CA GLY A 168 -2.25 -9.75 -0.69
C GLY A 168 -1.73 -8.97 0.52
N ILE A 169 -2.62 -8.66 1.45
CA ILE A 169 -2.34 -7.85 2.65
C ILE A 169 -2.88 -8.59 3.89
N ALA A 170 -2.15 -8.49 5.00
CA ALA A 170 -2.62 -8.93 6.30
C ALA A 170 -3.54 -7.86 6.91
N ALA A 171 -4.86 -8.05 6.86
CA ALA A 171 -5.81 -7.13 7.45
C ALA A 171 -5.73 -7.14 8.99
N GLY A 172 -5.92 -5.99 9.60
CA GLY A 172 -6.01 -5.87 11.06
C GLY A 172 -4.69 -6.08 11.80
N SER A 173 -3.54 -5.87 11.15
CA SER A 173 -2.22 -6.04 11.77
C SER A 173 -1.97 -5.11 12.97
N GLY A 174 -2.82 -4.12 13.18
CA GLY A 174 -2.79 -3.22 14.35
C GLY A 174 -3.41 -3.82 15.63
N ASN A 175 -4.24 -4.83 15.54
CA ASN A 175 -4.89 -5.50 16.67
C ASN A 175 -4.20 -6.81 17.04
N ASN A 176 -4.26 -7.21 18.32
CA ASN A 176 -3.56 -8.38 18.87
C ASN A 176 -4.07 -9.75 18.35
N HIS A 177 -4.93 -9.78 17.35
CA HIS A 177 -5.43 -11.00 16.73
C HIS A 177 -4.52 -11.47 15.59
N ALA A 178 -4.47 -12.77 15.35
CA ALA A 178 -3.77 -13.34 14.21
C ALA A 178 -4.37 -12.76 12.92
N SER A 179 -3.63 -11.88 12.26
CA SER A 179 -4.12 -11.21 11.04
C SER A 179 -4.27 -12.24 9.92
N LYS A 180 -5.48 -12.36 9.38
CA LYS A 180 -5.79 -13.17 8.21
C LYS A 180 -5.28 -12.44 6.96
N ILE A 181 -4.66 -13.18 6.03
CA ILE A 181 -4.17 -12.60 4.76
C ILE A 181 -5.34 -12.52 3.78
N ILE A 182 -5.62 -11.33 3.30
CA ILE A 182 -6.54 -11.09 2.19
C ILE A 182 -5.81 -11.48 0.90
N SER A 183 -5.88 -12.75 0.53
CA SER A 183 -5.24 -13.32 -0.66
C SER A 183 -6.28 -13.60 -1.75
N LYS A 184 -5.82 -13.93 -2.95
CA LYS A 184 -6.73 -14.31 -4.05
C LYS A 184 -7.55 -15.56 -3.72
N GLU A 185 -6.98 -16.50 -2.98
CA GLU A 185 -7.65 -17.72 -2.53
C GLU A 185 -8.78 -17.40 -1.53
N ALA A 186 -8.50 -16.50 -0.59
CA ALA A 186 -9.48 -16.05 0.39
C ALA A 186 -10.68 -15.32 -0.24
N LEU A 187 -10.42 -14.58 -1.31
CA LEU A 187 -11.41 -13.76 -2.00
C LEU A 187 -12.14 -14.51 -3.13
N GLY A 188 -11.68 -15.68 -3.53
CA GLY A 188 -12.16 -16.36 -4.74
C GLY A 188 -11.91 -15.58 -6.02
N ALA A 189 -10.98 -14.62 -6.00
CA ALA A 189 -10.64 -13.79 -7.15
C ALA A 189 -9.56 -14.43 -8.02
N ARG A 190 -9.56 -14.12 -9.32
CA ARG A 190 -8.50 -14.60 -10.22
C ARG A 190 -7.15 -13.96 -9.86
N LYS A 191 -7.18 -12.73 -9.39
CA LYS A 191 -6.01 -11.95 -9.05
C LYS A 191 -6.26 -10.98 -7.89
N VAL A 192 -5.25 -10.81 -7.05
CA VAL A 192 -5.18 -9.75 -6.03
C VAL A 192 -3.93 -8.94 -6.30
N LEU A 193 -4.05 -7.63 -6.19
CA LEU A 193 -2.94 -6.69 -6.22
C LEU A 193 -3.04 -5.77 -5.01
N SER A 194 -2.03 -5.75 -4.16
CA SER A 194 -1.91 -4.76 -3.11
C SER A 194 -1.06 -3.58 -3.58
N ILE A 195 -1.49 -2.38 -3.21
CA ILE A 195 -0.77 -1.11 -3.38
C ILE A 195 -0.55 -0.54 -1.99
N GLY A 196 0.70 -0.42 -1.58
CA GLY A 196 1.08 0.10 -0.28
C GLY A 196 2.01 1.30 -0.38
N VAL A 197 1.76 2.30 0.47
CA VAL A 197 2.66 3.44 0.65
C VAL A 197 3.03 3.52 2.12
N PRO A 198 4.32 3.60 2.47
CA PRO A 198 4.72 3.77 3.86
C PRO A 198 4.42 5.19 4.34
N THR A 199 3.42 5.31 5.18
CA THR A 199 3.00 6.54 5.84
C THR A 199 3.44 6.60 7.30
N LEU A 200 4.07 5.53 7.79
CA LEU A 200 4.50 5.37 9.18
C LEU A 200 5.96 4.92 9.25
N ILE A 201 6.68 5.44 10.23
CA ILE A 201 8.01 4.96 10.63
C ILE A 201 8.06 4.77 12.14
N TYR A 202 8.70 3.70 12.61
CA TYR A 202 8.96 3.53 14.03
C TYR A 202 9.92 4.60 14.53
N ALA A 203 9.63 5.22 15.67
CA ALA A 203 10.49 6.23 16.27
C ALA A 203 11.90 5.68 16.55
N SER A 204 12.01 4.42 16.97
CA SER A 204 13.30 3.73 17.14
C SER A 204 14.09 3.57 15.84
N SER A 205 13.41 3.37 14.71
CA SER A 205 14.07 3.32 13.38
C SER A 205 14.50 4.71 12.92
N PHE A 206 13.67 5.72 13.17
CA PHE A 206 14.01 7.11 12.92
C PHE A 206 15.25 7.53 13.75
N ALA A 207 15.28 7.21 15.04
CA ALA A 207 16.37 7.54 15.94
C ALA A 207 17.73 6.91 15.56
N LYS A 208 17.75 5.81 14.80
CA LYS A 208 19.00 5.21 14.30
C LYS A 208 19.82 6.20 13.44
N ASN A 209 19.16 7.13 12.79
CA ASN A 209 19.81 8.15 11.96
C ASN A 209 20.23 9.41 12.76
N ILE A 210 19.91 9.46 14.06
CA ILE A 210 20.28 10.57 14.93
C ILE A 210 21.62 10.24 15.61
N SER A 211 22.58 11.15 15.58
CA SER A 211 23.90 10.95 16.20
C SER A 211 23.86 11.01 17.73
N ASN A 212 22.89 11.70 18.32
CA ASN A 212 22.78 11.88 19.77
C ASN A 212 22.35 10.61 20.50
N LYS A 213 23.25 10.06 21.34
CA LYS A 213 23.03 8.80 22.08
C LYS A 213 21.83 8.87 23.03
N LYS A 214 21.67 9.98 23.77
CA LYS A 214 20.58 10.17 24.74
C LYS A 214 19.22 10.11 24.05
N ILE A 215 19.08 10.80 22.91
CA ILE A 215 17.83 10.79 22.10
C ILE A 215 17.54 9.36 21.59
N LYS A 216 18.57 8.62 21.14
CA LYS A 216 18.38 7.21 20.74
C LYS A 216 17.85 6.32 21.85
N GLU A 217 18.40 6.46 23.05
CA GLU A 217 17.95 5.70 24.21
C GLU A 217 16.52 6.04 24.60
N GLU A 218 16.17 7.32 24.56
CA GLU A 218 14.81 7.80 24.83
C GLU A 218 13.80 7.23 23.83
N PHE A 219 14.04 7.29 22.52
CA PHE A 219 13.15 6.69 21.51
C PHE A 219 13.08 5.16 21.61
N ASN A 220 14.16 4.49 22.00
CA ASN A 220 14.15 3.03 22.17
C ASN A 220 13.32 2.58 23.38
N SER A 221 13.12 3.44 24.38
CA SER A 221 12.24 3.14 25.52
C SER A 221 10.75 3.14 25.14
N PHE A 222 10.40 3.68 23.96
CA PHE A 222 9.04 3.68 23.40
C PHE A 222 8.92 2.84 22.11
N PRO A 223 9.02 1.50 22.18
CA PRO A 223 9.10 0.65 20.99
C PRO A 223 7.84 0.67 20.10
N MET A 224 6.74 1.20 20.64
CA MET A 224 5.45 1.32 19.93
C MET A 224 5.21 2.74 19.39
N LEU A 225 6.09 3.69 19.69
CA LEU A 225 5.94 5.06 19.16
C LEU A 225 6.18 5.06 17.65
N MET A 226 5.26 5.64 16.93
CA MET A 226 5.31 5.78 15.47
C MET A 226 5.24 7.25 15.09
N LEU A 227 5.98 7.61 14.06
CA LEU A 227 5.99 8.94 13.48
C LEU A 227 5.37 8.86 12.09
N SER A 228 4.66 9.92 11.71
CA SER A 228 4.02 10.03 10.40
C SER A 228 4.10 11.46 9.86
N PRO A 229 4.01 11.67 8.55
CA PRO A 229 3.79 12.99 7.98
C PRO A 229 2.41 13.52 8.37
N THR A 230 2.24 14.83 8.27
CA THR A 230 1.00 15.52 8.61
C THR A 230 -0.12 15.33 7.57
N ASP A 231 0.24 14.91 6.34
CA ASP A 231 -0.74 14.64 5.31
C ASP A 231 -0.25 13.60 4.29
N VAL A 232 -1.18 12.88 3.67
CA VAL A 232 -0.94 11.87 2.62
C VAL A 232 -1.50 12.30 1.25
N LYS A 233 -1.93 13.54 1.10
CA LYS A 233 -2.64 14.05 -0.08
C LYS A 233 -1.93 13.76 -1.40
N LYS A 234 -0.61 13.94 -1.44
CA LYS A 234 0.18 13.72 -2.67
C LYS A 234 0.20 12.25 -3.08
N ASN A 235 0.28 11.34 -2.11
CA ASN A 235 0.24 9.90 -2.38
C ASN A 235 -1.14 9.48 -2.91
N VAL A 236 -2.22 10.03 -2.34
CA VAL A 236 -3.59 9.84 -2.83
C VAL A 236 -3.72 10.30 -4.28
N GLU A 237 -3.21 11.48 -4.62
CA GLU A 237 -3.24 12.03 -5.99
C GLU A 237 -2.51 11.17 -7.02
N LEU A 238 -1.42 10.51 -6.61
CA LEU A 238 -0.64 9.65 -7.49
C LEU A 238 -1.29 8.28 -7.73
N ILE A 239 -2.01 7.75 -6.73
CA ILE A 239 -2.66 6.44 -6.83
C ILE A 239 -4.01 6.53 -7.53
N SER A 240 -4.78 7.60 -7.30
CA SER A 240 -6.17 7.73 -7.75
C SER A 240 -6.34 8.09 -9.23
N ARG A 241 -5.27 8.38 -9.94
CA ARG A 241 -5.27 8.79 -11.36
C ARG A 241 -4.46 7.86 -12.24
#